data_691e27c56a8a492197a152c7db21fc08
#
_entry.id   691e27c56a8a492197a152c7db21fc08
#
_cell.length_a   1.000
_cell.length_b   1.000
_cell.length_c   1.000
_cell.angle_alpha   90.00
_cell.angle_beta   90.00
_cell.angle_gamma   90.00
#
_symmetry.space_group_name_H-M   'P 1'
#
loop_
_entity.id
_entity.type
_entity.pdbx_description
1 polymer ?
#
loop_
_entity_poly.entity_id
_entity_poly.type
_entity_poly.pdbx_seq_one_letter_code
_entity_poly.pdbx_strand_id
1 'polypeptide(L)'
;MKNSEELIALLHLKELGDHNFSGNSISIGSPHVFGGQVLAQAVHAAYKTISKNRFLHSLHSYFLEAGDLTIPIQYLVAEVRNGGSLSTSRLTASQNGTTISILPASFPKKAAGFAH
;
A
#
# COMPACT_ATOMS: atom_id res chain seq x y z
N MET A 1 -0.25 16.75 6.99
CA MET A 1 0.66 17.14 5.91
C MET A 1 0.52 18.61 5.64
N LYS A 2 1.62 19.26 5.36
CA LYS A 2 1.63 20.72 5.31
C LYS A 2 1.39 21.29 3.91
N ASN A 3 1.74 20.51 2.87
CA ASN A 3 1.56 20.98 1.50
C ASN A 3 1.54 19.81 0.53
N SER A 4 1.25 20.12 -0.73
CA SER A 4 1.13 19.11 -1.78
C SER A 4 2.46 18.45 -2.13
N GLU A 5 3.57 19.14 -1.95
CA GLU A 5 4.89 18.55 -2.20
C GLU A 5 5.21 17.45 -1.21
N GLU A 6 4.87 17.64 0.07
CA GLU A 6 5.04 16.61 1.08
C GLU A 6 4.14 15.41 0.80
N LEU A 7 2.90 15.66 0.36
CA LEU A 7 1.98 14.59 0.01
C LEU A 7 2.50 13.76 -1.16
N ILE A 8 3.00 14.42 -2.20
CA ILE A 8 3.57 13.73 -3.36
C ILE A 8 4.80 12.92 -2.96
N ALA A 9 5.67 13.50 -2.12
CA ALA A 9 6.85 12.79 -1.64
C ALA A 9 6.47 11.56 -0.82
N LEU A 10 5.39 11.64 -0.04
CA LEU A 10 4.91 10.54 0.76
C LEU A 10 4.50 9.34 -0.10
N LEU A 11 3.92 9.61 -1.27
CA LEU A 11 3.46 8.56 -2.19
C LEU A 11 4.57 8.05 -3.10
N HIS A 12 5.76 8.63 -3.02
CA HIS A 12 6.90 8.24 -3.86
C HIS A 12 7.65 7.09 -3.20
N LEU A 13 7.24 5.88 -3.51
CA LEU A 13 7.84 4.69 -2.93
C LEU A 13 9.10 4.30 -3.69
N LYS A 14 10.10 3.83 -2.96
CA LYS A 14 11.30 3.25 -3.56
C LYS A 14 11.04 1.78 -3.83
N GLU A 15 11.20 1.37 -5.08
CA GLU A 15 11.04 -0.04 -5.46
C GLU A 15 12.31 -0.81 -5.15
N LEU A 16 12.17 -1.91 -4.40
CA LEU A 16 13.29 -2.74 -3.97
C LEU A 16 13.40 -4.04 -4.77
N GLY A 17 12.47 -4.28 -5.72
CA GLY A 17 12.43 -5.50 -6.50
C GLY A 17 11.46 -6.53 -5.89
N ASP A 18 11.02 -7.50 -6.70
CA ASP A 18 10.15 -8.60 -6.26
C ASP A 18 8.90 -8.14 -5.51
N HIS A 19 8.27 -7.05 -6.01
CA HIS A 19 7.08 -6.47 -5.41
C HIS A 19 7.30 -5.98 -3.98
N ASN A 20 8.52 -5.54 -3.68
CA ASN A 20 8.88 -4.89 -2.43
C ASN A 20 9.05 -3.40 -2.67
N PHE A 21 8.49 -2.60 -1.76
CA PHE A 21 8.56 -1.15 -1.83
C PHE A 21 8.91 -0.59 -0.46
N SER A 22 9.58 0.56 -0.46
CA SER A 22 9.92 1.25 0.77
C SER A 22 9.34 2.65 0.75
N GLY A 23 8.68 3.04 1.83
CA GLY A 23 8.10 4.37 1.98
C GLY A 23 8.57 5.04 3.25
N ASN A 24 8.86 6.33 3.15
CA ASN A 24 9.22 7.14 4.31
C ASN A 24 7.97 7.70 4.96
N SER A 25 8.10 8.02 6.25
CA SER A 25 7.02 8.59 7.03
C SER A 25 7.24 10.08 7.24
N ILE A 26 6.14 10.80 7.44
CA ILE A 26 6.20 12.20 7.86
C ILE A 26 5.45 12.35 9.18
N SER A 27 5.88 13.33 9.97
CA SER A 27 5.21 13.64 11.24
C SER A 27 4.05 14.58 11.00
N ILE A 28 2.91 14.25 11.59
CA ILE A 28 1.72 15.10 11.59
C ILE A 28 1.30 15.47 13.01
N GLY A 29 2.27 15.48 13.92
CA GLY A 29 2.02 15.81 15.34
C GLY A 29 1.85 14.59 16.22
N SER A 30 1.93 13.40 15.67
CA SER A 30 1.88 12.14 16.42
C SER A 30 3.27 11.51 16.48
N PRO A 31 3.64 10.83 17.58
CA PRO A 31 4.90 10.10 17.64
C PRO A 31 4.90 8.81 16.82
N HIS A 32 3.75 8.42 16.31
CA HIS A 32 3.60 7.17 15.55
C HIS A 32 3.16 7.44 14.13
N VAL A 33 3.39 6.46 13.26
CA VAL A 33 2.96 6.52 11.87
C VAL A 33 1.44 6.63 11.83
N PHE A 34 0.95 7.58 11.03
CA PHE A 34 -0.47 7.77 10.81
C PHE A 34 -1.03 6.63 9.94
N GLY A 35 -2.13 6.03 10.39
CA GLY A 35 -2.74 4.89 9.68
C GLY A 35 -3.14 5.23 8.25
N GLY A 36 -3.62 6.44 7.99
CA GLY A 36 -3.94 6.89 6.64
C GLY A 36 -2.74 6.92 5.71
N GLN A 37 -1.55 7.20 6.24
CA GLN A 37 -0.32 7.15 5.47
C GLN A 37 -0.02 5.72 5.02
N VAL A 38 -0.15 4.76 5.92
CA VAL A 38 0.07 3.35 5.59
C VAL A 38 -0.89 2.90 4.50
N LEU A 39 -2.16 3.28 4.62
CA LEU A 39 -3.17 2.95 3.60
C LEU A 39 -2.82 3.57 2.25
N ALA A 40 -2.46 4.84 2.23
CA ALA A 40 -2.13 5.54 0.98
C ALA A 40 -0.92 4.92 0.30
N GLN A 41 0.13 4.64 1.05
CA GLN A 41 1.33 4.02 0.49
C GLN A 41 1.06 2.59 0.04
N ALA A 42 0.26 1.83 0.79
CA ALA A 42 -0.10 0.46 0.41
C ALA A 42 -0.89 0.43 -0.90
N VAL A 43 -1.85 1.33 -1.07
CA VAL A 43 -2.61 1.44 -2.32
C VAL A 43 -1.67 1.73 -3.49
N HIS A 44 -0.75 2.66 -3.29
CA HIS A 44 0.21 3.01 -4.33
C HIS A 44 1.10 1.82 -4.70
N ALA A 45 1.59 1.08 -3.71
CA ALA A 45 2.39 -0.13 -3.93
C ALA A 45 1.59 -1.19 -4.69
N ALA A 46 0.33 -1.40 -4.29
CA ALA A 46 -0.53 -2.39 -4.93
C ALA A 46 -0.74 -2.07 -6.42
N TYR A 47 -0.99 -0.81 -6.75
CA TYR A 47 -1.19 -0.42 -8.15
C TYR A 47 0.06 -0.59 -9.01
N LYS A 48 1.24 -0.65 -8.41
CA LYS A 48 2.48 -0.92 -9.16
C LYS A 48 2.63 -2.38 -9.54
N THR A 49 1.85 -3.27 -8.97
CA THR A 49 1.99 -4.71 -9.16
C THR A 49 0.86 -5.33 -9.98
N ILE A 50 -0.21 -4.59 -10.25
CA ILE A 50 -1.37 -5.11 -10.98
C ILE A 50 -1.37 -4.65 -12.43
N SER A 51 -2.10 -5.36 -13.28
CA SER A 51 -2.23 -4.97 -14.68
C SER A 51 -3.13 -3.75 -14.82
N LYS A 52 -2.97 -3.03 -15.93
CA LYS A 52 -3.67 -1.76 -16.17
C LYS A 52 -5.18 -1.91 -16.33
N ASN A 53 -5.66 -3.11 -16.64
CA ASN A 53 -7.09 -3.35 -16.79
C ASN A 53 -7.77 -3.75 -15.49
N ARG A 54 -7.10 -3.57 -14.36
CA ARG A 54 -7.65 -3.85 -13.04
C ARG A 54 -7.74 -2.58 -12.23
N PHE A 55 -8.62 -2.58 -11.25
CA PHE A 55 -8.75 -1.46 -10.32
C PHE A 55 -8.95 -1.97 -8.90
N LEU A 56 -8.62 -1.16 -7.92
CA LEU A 56 -8.82 -1.52 -6.53
C LEU A 56 -10.31 -1.47 -6.20
N HIS A 57 -10.87 -2.59 -5.79
CA HIS A 57 -12.27 -2.68 -5.38
C HIS A 57 -12.40 -2.62 -3.86
N SER A 58 -11.55 -3.34 -3.17
CA SER A 58 -11.61 -3.36 -1.71
C SER A 58 -10.22 -3.47 -1.12
N LEU A 59 -10.05 -2.83 0.02
CA LEU A 59 -8.83 -2.89 0.81
C LEU A 59 -9.22 -2.86 2.27
N HIS A 60 -8.75 -3.85 3.01
CA HIS A 60 -8.93 -3.90 4.45
C HIS A 60 -7.58 -3.74 5.13
N SER A 61 -7.58 -3.21 6.32
CA SER A 61 -6.34 -2.99 7.06
C SER A 61 -6.48 -3.48 8.48
N TYR A 62 -5.52 -4.30 8.89
CA TYR A 62 -5.40 -4.76 10.27
C TYR A 62 -4.10 -4.19 10.82
N PHE A 63 -4.20 -3.23 11.74
CA PHE A 63 -3.04 -2.64 12.37
C PHE A 63 -2.66 -3.46 13.60
N LEU A 64 -1.43 -3.99 13.58
CA LEU A 64 -0.94 -4.88 14.63
C LEU A 64 -0.08 -4.13 15.64
N GLU A 65 0.69 -3.15 15.16
CA GLU A 65 1.57 -2.36 16.00
C GLU A 65 1.66 -0.94 15.47
N ALA A 66 1.98 -0.01 16.36
CA ALA A 66 2.23 1.37 15.96
C ALA A 66 3.55 1.44 15.19
N GLY A 67 3.56 2.19 14.10
CA GLY A 67 4.77 2.39 13.33
C GLY A 67 5.66 3.46 13.92
N ASP A 68 6.97 3.33 13.66
CA ASP A 68 7.99 4.28 14.07
C ASP A 68 8.26 5.25 12.91
N LEU A 69 8.13 6.55 13.16
CA LEU A 69 8.30 7.58 12.13
C LEU A 69 9.74 7.65 11.59
N THR A 70 10.71 7.15 12.33
CA THR A 70 12.12 7.26 11.95
C THR A 70 12.59 6.10 11.07
N ILE A 71 11.77 5.08 10.89
CA ILE A 71 12.11 3.87 10.15
C ILE A 71 11.26 3.80 8.90
N PRO A 72 11.86 3.59 7.72
CA PRO A 72 11.07 3.37 6.50
C PRO A 72 10.17 2.15 6.64
N ILE A 73 9.00 2.22 6.03
CA ILE A 73 8.05 1.10 6.01
C ILE A 73 8.28 0.34 4.72
N GLN A 74 8.43 -0.97 4.86
CA GLN A 74 8.50 -1.87 3.71
C GLN A 74 7.13 -2.43 3.42
N TYR A 75 6.75 -2.39 2.16
CA TYR A 75 5.48 -2.94 1.68
C TYR A 75 5.78 -4.11 0.76
N LEU A 76 5.41 -5.29 1.16
CA LEU A 76 5.52 -6.49 0.33
C LEU A 76 4.13 -6.81 -0.23
N VAL A 77 4.04 -6.88 -1.55
CA VAL A 77 2.79 -7.24 -2.22
C VAL A 77 2.88 -8.70 -2.65
N ALA A 78 2.10 -9.54 -2.02
CA ALA A 78 2.01 -10.95 -2.35
C ALA A 78 0.71 -11.21 -3.10
N GLU A 79 0.80 -11.76 -4.32
CA GLU A 79 -0.38 -12.16 -5.07
C GLU A 79 -0.89 -13.46 -4.50
N VAL A 80 -2.08 -13.41 -3.90
CA VAL A 80 -2.69 -14.58 -3.27
C VAL A 80 -3.39 -15.42 -4.33
N ARG A 81 -4.07 -14.75 -5.26
CA ARG A 81 -4.78 -15.41 -6.34
C ARG A 81 -4.84 -14.51 -7.56
N ASN A 82 -4.46 -15.04 -8.70
CA ASN A 82 -4.59 -14.34 -9.97
C ASN A 82 -5.67 -15.02 -10.80
N GLY A 83 -6.93 -14.71 -10.50
CA GLY A 83 -8.04 -15.21 -11.26
C GLY A 83 -8.32 -14.37 -12.50
N GLY A 84 -9.03 -14.93 -13.47
CA GLY A 84 -9.36 -14.21 -14.68
C GLY A 84 -10.18 -12.94 -14.41
N SER A 85 -11.25 -13.07 -13.61
CA SER A 85 -12.13 -11.95 -13.30
C SER A 85 -11.74 -11.20 -12.04
N LEU A 86 -11.02 -11.82 -11.13
CA LEU A 86 -10.66 -11.23 -9.84
C LEU A 86 -9.25 -11.65 -9.44
N SER A 87 -8.46 -10.68 -9.05
CA SER A 87 -7.14 -10.91 -8.47
C SER A 87 -7.15 -10.45 -7.02
N THR A 88 -6.52 -11.22 -6.16
CA THR A 88 -6.44 -10.92 -4.74
C THR A 88 -4.98 -10.84 -4.32
N SER A 89 -4.62 -9.78 -3.64
CA SER A 89 -3.28 -9.58 -3.11
C SER A 89 -3.34 -9.37 -1.61
N ARG A 90 -2.24 -9.67 -0.97
CA ARG A 90 -2.04 -9.32 0.44
C ARG A 90 -0.81 -8.47 0.55
N LEU A 91 -0.97 -7.28 1.10
CA LEU A 91 0.15 -6.42 1.40
C LEU A 91 0.53 -6.59 2.85
N THR A 92 1.83 -6.62 3.10
CA THR A 92 2.38 -6.64 4.45
C THR A 92 3.24 -5.41 4.62
N ALA A 93 2.89 -4.59 5.60
CA ALA A 93 3.70 -3.42 5.96
C ALA A 93 4.55 -3.79 7.17
N SER A 94 5.87 -3.58 7.04
CA SER A 94 6.79 -3.95 8.11
C SER A 94 7.89 -2.92 8.28
N GLN A 95 8.49 -2.95 9.47
CA GLN A 95 9.65 -2.12 9.80
C GLN A 95 10.67 -3.01 10.52
N ASN A 96 11.89 -3.07 9.99
CA ASN A 96 12.95 -3.90 10.57
C ASN A 96 12.51 -5.33 10.86
N GLY A 97 11.74 -5.92 9.94
CA GLY A 97 11.28 -7.29 10.07
C GLY A 97 10.03 -7.48 10.94
N THR A 98 9.55 -6.42 11.58
CA THR A 98 8.33 -6.50 12.40
C THR A 98 7.12 -6.05 11.57
N THR A 99 6.12 -6.91 11.46
CA THR A 99 4.89 -6.57 10.73
C THR A 99 4.06 -5.60 11.56
N ILE A 100 3.75 -4.45 10.97
CA ILE A 100 2.92 -3.44 11.62
C ILE A 100 1.49 -3.44 11.09
N SER A 101 1.27 -3.92 9.87
CA SER A 101 -0.08 -3.97 9.30
C SER A 101 -0.16 -5.04 8.22
N ILE A 102 -1.34 -5.63 8.09
CA ILE A 102 -1.67 -6.57 7.02
C ILE A 102 -2.88 -6.01 6.28
N LEU A 103 -2.78 -5.98 4.94
CA LEU A 103 -3.77 -5.30 4.11
C LEU A 103 -4.19 -6.21 2.95
N PRO A 104 -5.25 -7.00 3.12
CA PRO A 104 -5.83 -7.73 1.99
C PRO A 104 -6.50 -6.78 1.00
N ALA A 105 -6.32 -7.03 -0.30
CA ALA A 105 -6.89 -6.19 -1.35
C ALA A 105 -7.43 -7.04 -2.49
N SER A 106 -8.47 -6.55 -3.16
CA SER A 106 -9.04 -7.24 -4.32
C SER A 106 -9.11 -6.31 -5.52
N PHE A 107 -8.83 -6.87 -6.70
CA PHE A 107 -8.70 -6.13 -7.96
C PHE A 107 -9.47 -6.85 -9.07
N PRO A 108 -10.74 -6.52 -9.30
CA PRO A 108 -11.45 -7.03 -10.46
C PRO A 108 -10.95 -6.38 -11.74
N LYS A 109 -11.22 -7.03 -12.87
CA LYS A 109 -10.96 -6.43 -14.17
C LYS A 109 -12.01 -5.38 -14.48
N LYS A 110 -11.62 -4.37 -15.23
CA LYS A 110 -12.56 -3.45 -15.84
C LYS A 110 -13.25 -4.19 -16.98
N ALA A 111 -14.58 -4.25 -16.93
CA ALA A 111 -15.36 -4.90 -17.99
C ALA A 111 -15.52 -3.94 -19.17
N ALA A 112 -15.66 -4.49 -20.38
CA ALA A 112 -16.00 -3.69 -21.55
C ALA A 112 -17.35 -3.00 -21.31
N GLY A 113 -17.42 -1.70 -21.59
CA GLY A 113 -18.62 -0.92 -21.32
C GLY A 113 -18.84 -0.54 -19.88
N PHE A 114 -17.90 -0.88 -19.00
CA PHE A 114 -17.96 -0.55 -17.59
C PHE A 114 -17.66 0.95 -17.43
N ALA A 115 -18.68 1.72 -17.09
CA ALA A 115 -18.57 3.15 -16.99
C ALA A 115 -18.27 3.59 -15.55
N HIS A 116 -17.18 4.22 -15.38
CA HIS A 116 -16.77 4.75 -14.08
C HIS A 116 -16.25 6.12 -14.20
#